data_1434e48f6ec061217ef1474377ffd35f
#
_entry.id   1434e48f6ec061217ef1474377ffd35f
#
_cell.length_a   1.000
_cell.length_b   1.000
_cell.length_c   1.000
_cell.angle_alpha   90.00
_cell.angle_beta   90.00
_cell.angle_gamma   90.00
#
_symmetry.space_group_name_H-M   'P 1'
#
loop_
_entity.id
_entity.type
_entity.pdbx_description
1 polymer ?
#
loop_
_entity_poly.entity_id
_entity_poly.type
_entity_poly.pdbx_seq_one_letter_code
_entity_poly.pdbx_strand_id
1 'polypeptide(L)'
;MQAGGRTRVSGITCALAIASYVTFGAGFIERVPIAALVGTMLCLVLDIFDWTSFARIRKIPKTDAAVLVLVTGVTVVTNLAVAVFAGVVLSALGYAYKSSQRIEARRTSVPVKTNSVEYTTVYEISGPLFFGSVGSFTEQLDPKTEGNDRVVLDFASSKVWDSSALVAIDDVAEKFRNCGKVVTLRHLSADCGKFILFFVALWAIRLTSHFLFSRAASQSGRLG
;
A
#
# COMPACT_ATOMS: atom_id res chain seq x y z
N MET A 1 -27.60 -12.29 -1.61
CA MET A 1 -27.68 -13.29 -2.69
C MET A 1 -28.74 -14.35 -2.34
N GLN A 2 -29.97 -13.90 -2.14
CA GLN A 2 -31.11 -14.77 -1.78
C GLN A 2 -31.67 -15.57 -2.97
N ALA A 3 -31.32 -15.21 -4.20
CA ALA A 3 -31.87 -15.81 -5.42
C ALA A 3 -31.01 -16.92 -6.07
N GLY A 4 -29.99 -17.45 -5.39
CA GLY A 4 -29.23 -18.64 -5.81
C GLY A 4 -28.36 -18.55 -7.07
N GLY A 5 -28.31 -17.42 -7.75
CA GLY A 5 -27.47 -17.21 -8.94
C GLY A 5 -25.99 -17.13 -8.61
N ARG A 6 -25.22 -18.22 -8.89
CA ARG A 6 -23.78 -18.32 -8.60
C ARG A 6 -22.88 -18.33 -9.83
N THR A 7 -23.45 -18.26 -11.04
CA THR A 7 -22.70 -18.38 -12.28
C THR A 7 -22.66 -17.08 -13.06
N ARG A 8 -21.59 -16.90 -13.86
CA ARG A 8 -21.48 -15.73 -14.77
C ARG A 8 -22.62 -15.69 -15.78
N VAL A 9 -23.15 -16.85 -16.15
CA VAL A 9 -24.30 -16.96 -17.04
C VAL A 9 -25.56 -16.31 -16.45
N SER A 10 -25.79 -16.45 -15.13
CA SER A 10 -26.93 -15.80 -14.45
C SER A 10 -26.89 -14.27 -14.59
N GLY A 11 -25.69 -13.67 -14.49
CA GLY A 11 -25.52 -12.21 -14.68
C GLY A 11 -25.81 -11.76 -16.12
N ILE A 12 -25.33 -12.52 -17.11
CA ILE A 12 -25.60 -12.23 -18.54
C ILE A 12 -27.09 -12.39 -18.85
N THR A 13 -27.72 -13.44 -18.36
CA THR A 13 -29.17 -13.66 -18.55
C THR A 13 -29.99 -12.53 -17.92
N CYS A 14 -29.63 -12.07 -16.73
CA CYS A 14 -30.27 -10.95 -16.07
C CYS A 14 -30.12 -9.65 -16.88
N ALA A 15 -28.90 -9.36 -17.38
CA ALA A 15 -28.63 -8.18 -18.21
C ALA A 15 -29.44 -8.20 -19.51
N LEU A 16 -29.51 -9.37 -20.19
CA LEU A 16 -30.31 -9.54 -21.40
C LEU A 16 -31.81 -9.39 -21.13
N ALA A 17 -32.29 -9.94 -20.01
CA ALA A 17 -33.69 -9.80 -19.61
C ALA A 17 -34.06 -8.35 -19.35
N ILE A 18 -33.19 -7.59 -18.64
CA ILE A 18 -33.41 -6.16 -18.40
C ILE A 18 -33.37 -5.36 -19.71
N ALA A 19 -32.39 -5.62 -20.56
CA ALA A 19 -32.31 -4.95 -21.88
C ALA A 19 -33.54 -5.22 -22.72
N SER A 20 -34.00 -6.47 -22.78
CA SER A 20 -35.25 -6.84 -23.47
C SER A 20 -36.47 -6.12 -22.88
N TYR A 21 -36.58 -6.08 -21.55
CA TYR A 21 -37.66 -5.41 -20.85
C TYR A 21 -37.71 -3.90 -21.15
N VAL A 22 -36.55 -3.24 -21.12
CA VAL A 22 -36.43 -1.81 -21.41
C VAL A 22 -36.80 -1.53 -22.85
N THR A 23 -36.37 -2.38 -23.79
CA THR A 23 -36.60 -2.17 -25.24
C THR A 23 -38.05 -2.40 -25.65
N PHE A 24 -38.68 -3.46 -25.15
CA PHE A 24 -40.04 -3.86 -25.53
C PHE A 24 -41.11 -3.44 -24.52
N GLY A 25 -40.75 -3.20 -23.26
CA GLY A 25 -41.64 -2.91 -22.15
C GLY A 25 -41.93 -1.41 -21.96
N ALA A 26 -41.31 -0.50 -22.70
CA ALA A 26 -41.44 0.95 -22.51
C ALA A 26 -42.91 1.42 -22.49
N GLY A 27 -43.73 0.91 -23.41
CA GLY A 27 -45.15 1.27 -23.49
C GLY A 27 -46.00 0.78 -22.32
N PHE A 28 -45.57 -0.26 -21.59
CA PHE A 28 -46.22 -0.69 -20.36
C PHE A 28 -45.79 0.17 -19.16
N ILE A 29 -44.52 0.62 -19.13
CA ILE A 29 -43.98 1.45 -18.05
C ILE A 29 -44.69 2.82 -18.02
N GLU A 30 -44.99 3.40 -19.18
CA GLU A 30 -45.71 4.68 -19.27
C GLU A 30 -47.12 4.66 -18.65
N ARG A 31 -47.72 3.48 -18.54
CA ARG A 31 -49.06 3.31 -17.92
C ARG A 31 -49.01 3.12 -16.41
N VAL A 32 -47.84 2.97 -15.85
CA VAL A 32 -47.71 2.77 -14.39
C VAL A 32 -47.93 4.11 -13.69
N PRO A 33 -48.88 4.20 -12.75
CA PRO A 33 -49.10 5.44 -11.99
C PRO A 33 -47.87 5.76 -11.12
N ILE A 34 -47.48 7.03 -11.11
CA ILE A 34 -46.32 7.53 -10.35
C ILE A 34 -46.41 7.14 -8.87
N ALA A 35 -47.65 7.13 -8.32
CA ALA A 35 -47.88 6.72 -6.95
C ALA A 35 -47.41 5.28 -6.63
N ALA A 36 -47.59 4.35 -7.60
CA ALA A 36 -47.11 2.97 -7.45
C ALA A 36 -45.57 2.88 -7.48
N LEU A 37 -44.91 3.68 -8.31
CA LEU A 37 -43.46 3.77 -8.38
C LEU A 37 -42.90 4.34 -7.04
N VAL A 38 -43.49 5.40 -6.53
CA VAL A 38 -43.09 5.97 -5.23
C VAL A 38 -43.29 4.96 -4.12
N GLY A 39 -44.42 4.23 -4.10
CA GLY A 39 -44.71 3.20 -3.10
C GLY A 39 -43.70 2.06 -3.13
N THR A 40 -43.33 1.56 -4.30
CA THR A 40 -42.29 0.52 -4.43
C THR A 40 -40.90 1.02 -4.02
N MET A 41 -40.54 2.27 -4.37
CA MET A 41 -39.31 2.90 -3.92
C MET A 41 -39.26 3.01 -2.39
N LEU A 42 -40.34 3.39 -1.74
CA LEU A 42 -40.41 3.48 -0.27
C LEU A 42 -40.22 2.11 0.38
N CYS A 43 -40.87 1.07 -0.13
CA CYS A 43 -40.69 -0.29 0.35
C CYS A 43 -39.25 -0.77 0.18
N LEU A 44 -38.62 -0.50 -0.98
CA LEU A 44 -37.22 -0.84 -1.23
C LEU A 44 -36.26 -0.12 -0.27
N VAL A 45 -36.51 1.15 0.03
CA VAL A 45 -35.71 1.90 1.02
C VAL A 45 -35.77 1.25 2.39
N LEU A 46 -36.96 0.82 2.84
CA LEU A 46 -37.12 0.15 4.12
C LEU A 46 -36.46 -1.24 4.15
N ASP A 47 -36.50 -1.96 3.04
CA ASP A 47 -35.90 -3.31 2.93
C ASP A 47 -34.35 -3.26 2.83
N ILE A 48 -33.81 -2.24 2.13
CA ILE A 48 -32.36 -2.04 2.00
C ILE A 48 -31.75 -1.42 3.25
N PHE A 49 -32.55 -0.71 4.06
CA PHE A 49 -32.06 0.00 5.24
C PHE A 49 -31.59 -0.97 6.32
N ASP A 50 -30.27 -1.07 6.48
CA ASP A 50 -29.66 -1.95 7.46
C ASP A 50 -29.56 -1.28 8.84
N TRP A 51 -30.56 -1.52 9.66
CA TRP A 51 -30.61 -1.06 11.05
C TRP A 51 -29.42 -1.55 11.88
N THR A 52 -28.82 -2.69 11.50
CA THR A 52 -27.69 -3.26 12.24
C THR A 52 -26.40 -2.47 11.98
N SER A 53 -26.30 -1.81 10.85
CA SER A 53 -25.17 -0.92 10.53
C SER A 53 -25.08 0.28 11.48
N PHE A 54 -26.22 0.83 11.92
CA PHE A 54 -26.26 1.89 12.94
C PHE A 54 -25.69 1.44 14.30
N ALA A 55 -26.02 0.23 14.71
CA ALA A 55 -25.49 -0.33 15.94
C ALA A 55 -23.98 -0.65 15.84
N ARG A 56 -23.51 -0.99 14.64
CA ARG A 56 -22.08 -1.30 14.36
C ARG A 56 -21.21 -0.07 14.20
N ILE A 57 -21.75 1.09 13.84
CA ILE A 57 -21.00 2.35 13.64
C ILE A 57 -20.12 2.68 14.86
N ARG A 58 -20.58 2.35 16.08
CA ARG A 58 -19.80 2.53 17.30
C ARG A 58 -18.60 1.58 17.44
N LYS A 59 -18.57 0.46 16.69
CA LYS A 59 -17.51 -0.55 16.72
C LYS A 59 -16.53 -0.42 15.55
N ILE A 60 -16.85 0.42 14.55
CA ILE A 60 -16.02 0.64 13.38
C ILE A 60 -14.92 1.65 13.72
N PRO A 61 -13.69 1.49 13.19
CA PRO A 61 -12.63 2.48 13.32
C PRO A 61 -13.09 3.86 12.89
N LYS A 62 -12.69 4.89 13.61
CA LYS A 62 -13.12 6.28 13.36
C LYS A 62 -12.88 6.74 11.91
N THR A 63 -11.82 6.28 11.28
CA THR A 63 -11.51 6.53 9.86
C THR A 63 -12.59 6.00 8.92
N ASP A 64 -13.06 4.78 9.13
CA ASP A 64 -14.04 4.14 8.26
C ASP A 64 -15.44 4.75 8.48
N ALA A 65 -15.76 5.12 9.73
CA ALA A 65 -16.98 5.86 10.06
C ALA A 65 -16.99 7.26 9.41
N ALA A 66 -15.85 7.96 9.40
CA ALA A 66 -15.73 9.26 8.74
C ALA A 66 -15.95 9.16 7.23
N VAL A 67 -15.38 8.15 6.56
CA VAL A 67 -15.59 7.90 5.13
C VAL A 67 -17.08 7.63 4.85
N LEU A 68 -17.75 6.83 5.67
CA LEU A 68 -19.18 6.51 5.52
C LEU A 68 -20.04 7.77 5.60
N VAL A 69 -19.84 8.59 6.62
CA VAL A 69 -20.59 9.85 6.80
C VAL A 69 -20.33 10.82 5.65
N LEU A 70 -19.06 10.95 5.22
CA LEU A 70 -18.68 11.84 4.14
C LEU A 70 -19.29 11.40 2.80
N VAL A 71 -19.21 10.11 2.46
CA VAL A 71 -19.81 9.56 1.23
C VAL A 71 -21.32 9.75 1.23
N THR A 72 -21.98 9.49 2.37
CA THR A 72 -23.43 9.71 2.50
C THR A 72 -23.78 11.19 2.30
N GLY A 73 -23.03 12.10 2.91
CA GLY A 73 -23.24 13.56 2.72
C GLY A 73 -23.05 13.99 1.27
N VAL A 74 -22.00 13.51 0.59
CA VAL A 74 -21.76 13.77 -0.83
C VAL A 74 -22.89 13.23 -1.69
N THR A 75 -23.42 12.04 -1.38
CA THR A 75 -24.55 11.45 -2.12
C THR A 75 -25.79 12.33 -2.06
N VAL A 76 -26.07 12.92 -0.90
CA VAL A 76 -27.25 13.79 -0.72
C VAL A 76 -27.13 15.11 -1.48
N VAL A 77 -25.94 15.68 -1.54
CA VAL A 77 -25.69 17.00 -2.16
C VAL A 77 -25.47 16.92 -3.66
N THR A 78 -24.93 15.79 -4.16
CA THR A 78 -24.55 15.64 -5.57
C THR A 78 -25.39 14.57 -6.27
N ASN A 79 -24.76 13.44 -6.57
CA ASN A 79 -25.40 12.26 -7.13
C ASN A 79 -24.63 11.00 -6.72
N LEU A 80 -25.27 9.83 -6.90
CA LEU A 80 -24.70 8.55 -6.52
C LEU A 80 -23.37 8.25 -7.24
N ALA A 81 -23.20 8.64 -8.50
CA ALA A 81 -22.00 8.35 -9.28
C ALA A 81 -20.77 9.09 -8.71
N VAL A 82 -20.91 10.39 -8.40
CA VAL A 82 -19.85 11.19 -7.78
C VAL A 82 -19.53 10.67 -6.37
N ALA A 83 -20.54 10.30 -5.61
CA ALA A 83 -20.35 9.77 -4.27
C ALA A 83 -19.58 8.44 -4.26
N VAL A 84 -19.93 7.53 -5.18
CA VAL A 84 -19.21 6.24 -5.33
C VAL A 84 -17.75 6.48 -5.72
N PHE A 85 -17.50 7.37 -6.70
CA PHE A 85 -16.13 7.71 -7.09
C PHE A 85 -15.33 8.29 -5.92
N ALA A 86 -15.89 9.27 -5.20
CA ALA A 86 -15.26 9.87 -4.02
C ALA A 86 -15.00 8.80 -2.93
N GLY A 87 -15.97 7.91 -2.69
CA GLY A 87 -15.84 6.83 -1.71
C GLY A 87 -14.72 5.84 -2.04
N VAL A 88 -14.58 5.46 -3.32
CA VAL A 88 -13.49 4.59 -3.78
C VAL A 88 -12.13 5.25 -3.57
N VAL A 89 -11.99 6.52 -3.97
CA VAL A 89 -10.73 7.26 -3.81
C VAL A 89 -10.36 7.40 -2.33
N LEU A 90 -11.31 7.82 -1.48
CA LEU A 90 -11.07 7.99 -0.05
C LEU A 90 -10.75 6.66 0.64
N SER A 91 -11.44 5.58 0.28
CA SER A 91 -11.17 4.25 0.82
C SER A 91 -9.78 3.74 0.41
N ALA A 92 -9.37 3.98 -0.84
CA ALA A 92 -8.04 3.62 -1.33
C ALA A 92 -6.94 4.39 -0.59
N LEU A 93 -7.12 5.71 -0.40
CA LEU A 93 -6.18 6.53 0.37
C LEU A 93 -6.11 6.11 1.84
N GLY A 94 -7.25 5.83 2.46
CA GLY A 94 -7.33 5.34 3.83
C GLY A 94 -6.64 3.99 4.01
N TYR A 95 -6.78 3.08 3.03
CA TYR A 95 -6.06 1.81 3.02
C TYR A 95 -4.55 2.00 2.85
N ALA A 96 -4.12 2.85 1.92
CA ALA A 96 -2.70 3.17 1.72
C ALA A 96 -2.07 3.74 2.99
N TYR A 97 -2.75 4.68 3.66
CA TYR A 97 -2.31 5.26 4.92
C TYR A 97 -2.20 4.21 6.05
N LYS A 98 -3.23 3.38 6.24
CA LYS A 98 -3.18 2.28 7.23
C LYS A 98 -2.07 1.27 6.92
N SER A 99 -1.83 1.00 5.64
CA SER A 99 -0.79 0.08 5.19
C SER A 99 0.61 0.62 5.43
N SER A 100 0.80 1.95 5.29
CA SER A 100 2.09 2.60 5.52
C SER A 100 2.57 2.50 6.98
N GLN A 101 1.62 2.40 7.92
CA GLN A 101 1.94 2.30 9.36
C GLN A 101 2.11 0.86 9.86
N ARG A 102 1.96 -0.14 8.99
CA ARG A 102 2.08 -1.55 9.38
C ARG A 102 3.49 -2.10 9.30
N ILE A 103 4.46 -1.28 8.91
CA ILE A 103 5.84 -1.73 8.88
C ILE A 103 6.42 -1.71 10.28
N GLU A 104 6.97 -2.85 10.69
CA GLU A 104 7.65 -3.01 11.97
C GLU A 104 9.04 -3.61 11.74
N ALA A 105 10.04 -3.06 12.40
CA ALA A 105 11.39 -3.59 12.46
C ALA A 105 11.65 -4.13 13.87
N ARG A 106 11.46 -5.43 14.07
CA ARG A 106 11.69 -6.08 15.35
C ARG A 106 13.17 -6.37 15.53
N ARG A 107 13.76 -5.79 16.58
CA ARG A 107 15.16 -5.96 16.91
C ARG A 107 15.36 -7.23 17.74
N THR A 108 16.30 -8.08 17.32
CA THR A 108 16.74 -9.28 18.05
C THR A 108 18.27 -9.35 18.02
N SER A 109 18.92 -9.53 19.17
CA SER A 109 20.37 -9.71 19.23
C SER A 109 20.69 -11.20 19.33
N VAL A 110 21.48 -11.71 18.38
CA VAL A 110 21.84 -13.12 18.28
C VAL A 110 23.35 -13.26 18.42
N PRO A 111 23.89 -14.17 19.27
CA PRO A 111 25.31 -14.41 19.34
C PRO A 111 25.84 -15.00 18.04
N VAL A 112 27.00 -14.55 17.58
CA VAL A 112 27.63 -15.01 16.33
C VAL A 112 28.02 -16.47 16.35
N LYS A 113 28.47 -16.94 17.53
CA LYS A 113 28.78 -18.35 17.83
C LYS A 113 28.42 -18.63 19.30
N THR A 114 28.12 -19.89 19.60
CA THR A 114 27.68 -20.35 20.93
C THR A 114 28.63 -19.97 22.10
N ASN A 115 29.87 -19.59 21.80
CA ASN A 115 30.91 -19.23 22.82
C ASN A 115 31.60 -17.90 22.51
N SER A 116 31.05 -17.01 21.67
CA SER A 116 31.67 -15.71 21.36
C SER A 116 30.95 -14.55 22.04
N VAL A 117 31.71 -13.56 22.48
CA VAL A 117 31.20 -12.28 23.04
C VAL A 117 30.66 -11.38 21.92
N GLU A 118 30.78 -11.80 20.66
CA GLU A 118 30.37 -11.02 19.51
C GLU A 118 28.89 -11.30 19.16
N TYR A 119 28.06 -10.25 19.22
CA TYR A 119 26.64 -10.30 18.92
C TYR A 119 26.38 -9.65 17.56
N THR A 120 25.42 -10.20 16.83
CA THR A 120 24.86 -9.60 15.62
C THR A 120 23.44 -9.15 15.91
N THR A 121 23.11 -7.91 15.59
CA THR A 121 21.73 -7.45 15.65
C THR A 121 21.00 -7.83 14.38
N VAL A 122 19.89 -8.52 14.53
CA VAL A 122 18.97 -8.89 13.46
C VAL A 122 17.72 -8.04 13.58
N TYR A 123 17.43 -7.26 12.56
CA TYR A 123 16.16 -6.55 12.40
C TYR A 123 15.24 -7.38 11.50
N GLU A 124 14.25 -8.02 12.10
CA GLU A 124 13.17 -8.71 11.38
C GLU A 124 12.16 -7.67 10.92
N ILE A 125 12.15 -7.41 9.61
CA ILE A 125 11.26 -6.43 9.01
C ILE A 125 9.98 -7.14 8.58
N SER A 126 8.83 -6.66 9.08
CA SER A 126 7.52 -7.19 8.76
C SER A 126 6.61 -6.10 8.19
N GLY A 127 5.75 -6.48 7.24
CA GLY A 127 4.84 -5.57 6.57
C GLY A 127 5.28 -5.12 5.18
N PRO A 128 4.41 -4.39 4.46
CA PRO A 128 4.69 -3.93 3.11
C PRO A 128 5.62 -2.71 3.12
N LEU A 129 6.73 -2.80 2.37
CA LEU A 129 7.65 -1.69 2.16
C LEU A 129 7.39 -1.05 0.79
N PHE A 130 6.95 0.21 0.80
CA PHE A 130 6.64 1.03 -0.38
C PHE A 130 6.82 2.51 -0.01
N PHE A 131 6.67 3.42 -0.99
CA PHE A 131 6.91 4.86 -0.79
C PHE A 131 6.26 5.44 0.48
N GLY A 132 5.03 5.00 0.81
CA GLY A 132 4.30 5.50 1.97
C GLY A 132 4.83 5.01 3.31
N SER A 133 5.51 3.86 3.38
CA SER A 133 6.07 3.28 4.61
C SER A 133 7.56 3.55 4.81
N VAL A 134 8.24 4.15 3.83
CA VAL A 134 9.68 4.49 3.89
C VAL A 134 10.02 5.33 5.12
N GLY A 135 9.20 6.33 5.43
CA GLY A 135 9.41 7.19 6.60
C GLY A 135 9.47 6.39 7.90
N SER A 136 8.43 5.58 8.16
CA SER A 136 8.34 4.73 9.35
C SER A 136 9.44 3.65 9.39
N PHE A 137 9.83 3.13 8.23
CA PHE A 137 10.95 2.18 8.12
C PHE A 137 12.28 2.81 8.52
N THR A 138 12.58 3.99 7.98
CA THR A 138 13.85 4.70 8.24
C THR A 138 13.94 5.19 9.69
N GLU A 139 12.82 5.59 10.29
CA GLU A 139 12.77 6.08 11.67
C GLU A 139 13.04 4.97 12.70
N GLN A 140 12.60 3.72 12.40
CA GLN A 140 12.83 2.57 13.29
C GLN A 140 14.27 2.02 13.23
N LEU A 141 15.06 2.41 12.23
CA LEU A 141 16.43 1.93 12.00
C LEU A 141 17.44 3.06 12.23
N ASP A 142 17.70 3.36 13.51
CA ASP A 142 18.70 4.38 13.88
C ASP A 142 20.06 3.72 14.20
N PRO A 143 21.11 3.98 13.37
CA PRO A 143 22.44 3.43 13.61
C PRO A 143 23.09 3.89 14.91
N LYS A 144 22.67 5.01 15.49
CA LYS A 144 23.25 5.58 16.72
C LYS A 144 22.85 4.82 17.98
N THR A 145 21.65 4.21 17.96
CA THR A 145 21.15 3.42 19.09
C THR A 145 21.68 1.98 19.10
N GLU A 146 22.42 1.61 18.05
CA GLU A 146 22.91 0.25 17.88
C GLU A 146 24.32 0.07 18.46
N GLY A 147 24.45 -0.87 19.41
CA GLY A 147 25.73 -1.16 20.07
C GLY A 147 26.60 -2.18 19.34
N ASN A 148 26.04 -2.96 18.41
CA ASN A 148 26.75 -4.02 17.71
C ASN A 148 27.28 -3.55 16.35
N ASP A 149 28.47 -4.04 15.97
CA ASP A 149 29.11 -3.67 14.70
C ASP A 149 28.51 -4.40 13.49
N ARG A 150 27.83 -5.53 13.74
CA ARG A 150 27.17 -6.32 12.68
C ARG A 150 25.68 -6.23 12.79
N VAL A 151 25.05 -5.82 11.69
CA VAL A 151 23.61 -5.65 11.56
C VAL A 151 23.09 -6.46 10.38
N VAL A 152 22.05 -7.23 10.60
CA VAL A 152 21.34 -8.00 9.57
C VAL A 152 19.94 -7.44 9.44
N LEU A 153 19.56 -7.05 8.22
CA LEU A 153 18.19 -6.67 7.87
C LEU A 153 17.53 -7.86 7.18
N ASP A 154 16.57 -8.47 7.85
CA ASP A 154 15.86 -9.66 7.36
C ASP A 154 14.48 -9.28 6.83
N PHE A 155 14.25 -9.51 5.53
CA PHE A 155 13.03 -9.20 4.81
C PHE A 155 12.12 -10.43 4.59
N ALA A 156 12.31 -11.52 5.33
CA ALA A 156 11.52 -12.74 5.17
C ALA A 156 10.00 -12.51 5.29
N SER A 157 9.60 -11.58 6.17
CA SER A 157 8.19 -11.23 6.44
C SER A 157 7.78 -9.90 5.80
N SER A 158 8.63 -9.31 4.97
CA SER A 158 8.38 -8.04 4.29
C SER A 158 8.34 -8.23 2.78
N LYS A 159 7.51 -7.44 2.10
CA LYS A 159 7.44 -7.40 0.65
C LYS A 159 7.77 -6.00 0.15
N VAL A 160 8.81 -5.90 -0.64
CA VAL A 160 9.23 -4.66 -1.31
C VAL A 160 8.39 -4.49 -2.58
N TRP A 161 7.70 -3.36 -2.72
CA TRP A 161 6.71 -3.15 -3.77
C TRP A 161 7.17 -2.18 -4.86
N ASP A 162 8.03 -1.22 -4.53
CA ASP A 162 8.44 -0.16 -5.46
C ASP A 162 9.93 0.23 -5.35
N SER A 163 10.37 1.08 -6.28
CA SER A 163 11.74 1.59 -6.32
C SER A 163 12.08 2.50 -5.14
N SER A 164 11.11 3.20 -4.56
CA SER A 164 11.33 4.07 -3.40
C SER A 164 11.74 3.26 -2.17
N ALA A 165 11.16 2.07 -2.03
CA ALA A 165 11.53 1.13 -0.98
C ALA A 165 12.98 0.63 -1.14
N LEU A 166 13.44 0.39 -2.37
CA LEU A 166 14.83 -0.02 -2.63
C LEU A 166 15.82 1.08 -2.31
N VAL A 167 15.51 2.32 -2.70
CA VAL A 167 16.32 3.50 -2.35
C VAL A 167 16.40 3.65 -0.84
N ALA A 168 15.30 3.50 -0.14
CA ALA A 168 15.27 3.59 1.33
C ALA A 168 16.11 2.50 2.02
N ILE A 169 16.13 1.28 1.47
CA ILE A 169 16.98 0.19 1.99
C ILE A 169 18.47 0.57 1.80
N ASP A 170 18.83 1.11 0.65
CA ASP A 170 20.21 1.52 0.37
C ASP A 170 20.63 2.70 1.25
N ASP A 171 19.79 3.73 1.39
CA ASP A 171 20.02 4.88 2.27
C ASP A 171 20.23 4.45 3.74
N VAL A 172 19.42 3.50 4.24
CA VAL A 172 19.58 2.96 5.57
C VAL A 172 20.89 2.18 5.68
N ALA A 173 21.20 1.32 4.71
CA ALA A 173 22.45 0.56 4.70
C ALA A 173 23.68 1.50 4.65
N GLU A 174 23.60 2.61 3.90
CA GLU A 174 24.64 3.63 3.86
C GLU A 174 24.80 4.37 5.19
N LYS A 175 23.70 4.73 5.86
CA LYS A 175 23.73 5.35 7.20
C LYS A 175 24.45 4.45 8.22
N PHE A 176 24.17 3.14 8.21
CA PHE A 176 24.86 2.19 9.08
C PHE A 176 26.33 2.05 8.73
N ARG A 177 26.70 1.99 7.44
CA ARG A 177 28.10 1.97 6.97
C ARG A 177 28.88 3.21 7.37
N ASN A 178 28.25 4.39 7.28
CA ASN A 178 28.88 5.66 7.70
C ASN A 178 29.13 5.72 9.22
N CYS A 179 28.41 4.92 9.99
CA CYS A 179 28.68 4.71 11.43
C CYS A 179 29.67 3.56 11.71
N GLY A 180 30.36 3.03 10.69
CA GLY A 180 31.36 1.97 10.81
C GLY A 180 30.78 0.56 10.97
N LYS A 181 29.49 0.36 10.73
CA LYS A 181 28.81 -0.93 10.91
C LYS A 181 28.71 -1.73 9.60
N VAL A 182 28.79 -3.06 9.74
CA VAL A 182 28.64 -3.98 8.60
C VAL A 182 27.18 -4.41 8.48
N VAL A 183 26.54 -4.06 7.36
CA VAL A 183 25.13 -4.39 7.08
C VAL A 183 25.04 -5.57 6.12
N THR A 184 24.23 -6.55 6.46
CA THR A 184 23.90 -7.70 5.61
C THR A 184 22.39 -7.76 5.39
N LEU A 185 21.97 -7.86 4.13
CA LEU A 185 20.56 -8.01 3.75
C LEU A 185 20.25 -9.50 3.57
N ARG A 186 19.14 -9.98 4.14
CA ARG A 186 18.67 -11.37 3.99
C ARG A 186 17.24 -11.42 3.44
N HIS A 187 16.94 -12.49 2.70
CA HIS A 187 15.60 -12.83 2.20
C HIS A 187 14.96 -11.75 1.31
N LEU A 188 15.77 -10.95 0.59
CA LEU A 188 15.24 -10.09 -0.43
C LEU A 188 14.61 -10.91 -1.56
N SER A 189 13.40 -10.51 -2.01
CA SER A 189 12.70 -11.16 -3.12
C SER A 189 13.56 -11.20 -4.39
N ALA A 190 13.44 -12.27 -5.19
CA ALA A 190 14.18 -12.44 -6.43
C ALA A 190 13.96 -11.29 -7.45
N ASP A 191 12.79 -10.66 -7.41
CA ASP A 191 12.49 -9.47 -8.23
C ASP A 191 13.28 -8.26 -7.77
N CYS A 192 13.52 -8.09 -6.46
CA CYS A 192 14.40 -7.05 -5.92
C CYS A 192 15.86 -7.27 -6.30
N GLY A 193 16.31 -8.53 -6.41
CA GLY A 193 17.68 -8.85 -6.82
C GLY A 193 18.05 -8.32 -8.21
N LYS A 194 17.11 -8.33 -9.15
CA LYS A 194 17.31 -7.76 -10.50
C LYS A 194 17.41 -6.22 -10.47
N PHE A 195 16.59 -5.57 -9.65
CA PHE A 195 16.62 -4.12 -9.47
C PHE A 195 17.88 -3.66 -8.73
N ILE A 196 18.33 -4.39 -7.73
CA ILE A 196 19.57 -4.08 -7.00
C ILE A 196 20.77 -4.23 -7.92
N LEU A 197 20.85 -5.28 -8.75
CA LEU A 197 21.88 -5.44 -9.76
C LEU A 197 21.89 -4.28 -10.77
N PHE A 198 20.73 -3.82 -11.20
CA PHE A 198 20.59 -2.66 -12.09
C PHE A 198 21.04 -1.37 -11.39
N PHE A 199 20.68 -1.17 -10.13
CA PHE A 199 21.09 0.01 -9.34
C PHE A 199 22.59 -0.02 -9.02
N VAL A 200 23.15 -1.17 -8.64
CA VAL A 200 24.59 -1.35 -8.42
C VAL A 200 25.37 -1.11 -9.70
N ALA A 201 24.86 -1.57 -10.85
CA ALA A 201 25.46 -1.26 -12.15
C ALA A 201 25.40 0.23 -12.47
N LEU A 202 24.28 0.90 -12.21
CA LEU A 202 24.12 2.35 -12.40
C LEU A 202 25.02 3.15 -11.45
N TRP A 203 25.18 2.68 -10.21
CA TRP A 203 26.05 3.31 -9.21
C TRP A 203 27.54 3.09 -9.51
N ALA A 204 27.92 1.92 -10.02
CA ALA A 204 29.27 1.66 -10.52
C ALA A 204 29.63 2.59 -11.70
N ILE A 205 28.67 2.88 -12.60
CA ILE A 205 28.83 3.86 -13.69
C ILE A 205 29.01 5.29 -13.11
N ARG A 206 28.28 5.64 -12.06
CA ARG A 206 28.39 6.95 -11.39
C ARG A 206 29.73 7.13 -10.68
N LEU A 207 30.25 6.08 -10.03
CA LEU A 207 31.60 6.10 -9.43
C LEU A 207 32.70 6.23 -10.49
N THR A 208 32.57 5.54 -11.62
CA THR A 208 33.53 5.65 -12.72
C THR A 208 33.54 7.06 -13.34
N SER A 209 32.36 7.68 -13.48
CA SER A 209 32.27 9.05 -13.97
C SER A 209 32.86 10.09 -13.00
N HIS A 210 32.67 9.89 -11.68
CA HIS A 210 33.26 10.77 -10.66
C HIS A 210 34.79 10.62 -10.56
N PHE A 211 35.29 9.40 -10.76
CA PHE A 211 36.73 9.12 -10.77
C PHE A 211 37.43 9.67 -12.01
N LEU A 212 36.76 9.61 -13.18
CA LEU A 212 37.25 10.19 -14.41
C LEU A 212 37.26 11.73 -14.37
N PHE A 213 36.24 12.35 -13.79
CA PHE A 213 36.14 13.81 -13.65
C PHE A 213 37.18 14.35 -12.65
N SER A 214 37.42 13.63 -11.53
CA SER A 214 38.48 13.99 -10.57
C SER A 214 39.88 13.88 -11.17
N ARG A 215 40.13 12.92 -12.08
CA ARG A 215 41.42 12.76 -12.74
C ARG A 215 41.66 13.82 -13.80
N ALA A 216 40.61 14.25 -14.52
CA ALA A 216 40.68 15.34 -15.49
C ALA A 216 40.97 16.70 -14.82
N ALA A 217 40.34 16.96 -13.67
CA ALA A 217 40.61 18.18 -12.90
C ALA A 217 42.02 18.24 -12.31
N SER A 218 42.61 17.09 -11.93
CA SER A 218 43.98 17.00 -11.43
C SER A 218 45.04 17.20 -12.50
N GLN A 219 44.73 16.91 -13.77
CA GLN A 219 45.67 17.15 -14.88
C GLN A 219 45.63 18.60 -15.40
N SER A 220 44.48 19.28 -15.30
CA SER A 220 44.35 20.69 -15.70
C SER A 220 45.09 21.65 -14.77
N GLY A 221 45.34 21.25 -13.51
CA GLY A 221 46.09 22.06 -12.54
C GLY A 221 47.61 22.00 -12.62
N ARG A 222 48.20 21.24 -13.57
CA ARG A 222 49.67 21.11 -13.75
C ARG A 222 50.22 21.82 -15.00
N LEU A 223 49.40 22.53 -15.73
CA LEU A 223 49.81 23.25 -16.95
C LEU A 223 49.57 24.78 -16.86
N GLY A 224 49.57 25.33 -15.64
CA GLY A 224 49.51 26.75 -15.37
C GLY A 224 50.66 27.19 -14.48
#